data_bc20557839b7bf8184968016ad22b931
#
_entry.id   bc20557839b7bf8184968016ad22b931
#
_cell.length_a   1.000
_cell.length_b   1.000
_cell.length_c   1.000
_cell.angle_alpha   90.00
_cell.angle_beta   90.00
_cell.angle_gamma   90.00
#
_symmetry.space_group_name_H-M   'P 1'
#
loop_
_entity.id
_entity.type
_entity.pdbx_description
1 polymer ?
#
loop_
_entity_poly.entity_id
_entity_poly.type
_entity_poly.pdbx_seq_one_letter_code
_entity_poly.pdbx_strand_id
1 'polypeptide(L)'
;MIVHDRLAATRACLDSLRATDEPFALVVVDNGSTDETPRFFRDVPSPWPLHYARNESNASVLAAYNQAWRLTATEFVCYLHNDTTMLEPAWLARLLAPFASADVGLSGLYGVKRVRRDGRYAGRTIVHSLADGPTVHVPWEEVAVVDGVCLCLRRAMLEAVGGIDESYGFFHGYDRDLSFAVRETGRRCVVVHAPFRHTGGGTRTREFAARPELERRDLADRRAATERFARKFAHRLPSDVRPVRARLADWLARRG
;
A
#
# COMPACT_ATOMS: atom_id res chain seq x y z
N MET A 1 4.87 -9.41 -1.60
CA MET A 1 4.99 -8.70 -2.90
C MET A 1 4.17 -9.42 -3.95
N ILE A 2 3.35 -8.71 -4.72
CA ILE A 2 2.65 -9.26 -5.89
C ILE A 2 3.40 -8.79 -7.12
N VAL A 3 3.64 -9.69 -8.07
CA VAL A 3 4.34 -9.39 -9.33
C VAL A 3 3.47 -9.81 -10.53
N HIS A 4 3.53 -9.05 -11.59
CA HIS A 4 2.99 -9.38 -12.90
C HIS A 4 3.83 -8.70 -13.96
N ASP A 5 4.62 -9.48 -14.67
CA ASP A 5 5.62 -9.00 -15.62
C ASP A 5 6.60 -7.96 -15.03
N ARG A 6 7.32 -7.22 -15.86
CA ARG A 6 8.22 -6.13 -15.46
C ARG A 6 9.35 -6.54 -14.53
N LEU A 7 9.99 -7.64 -14.87
CA LEU A 7 11.10 -8.19 -14.09
C LEU A 7 12.18 -7.15 -13.74
N ALA A 8 12.45 -6.19 -14.62
CA ALA A 8 13.46 -5.15 -14.34
C ALA A 8 13.11 -4.30 -13.11
N ALA A 9 11.84 -3.92 -12.94
CA ALA A 9 11.37 -3.18 -11.76
C ALA A 9 11.46 -4.06 -10.51
N THR A 10 11.01 -5.32 -10.62
CA THR A 10 11.10 -6.30 -9.54
C THR A 10 12.54 -6.51 -9.08
N ARG A 11 13.51 -6.63 -10.01
CA ARG A 11 14.94 -6.75 -9.68
C ARG A 11 15.44 -5.52 -8.94
N ALA A 12 15.15 -4.31 -9.42
CA ALA A 12 15.57 -3.08 -8.76
C ALA A 12 15.01 -2.97 -7.33
N CYS A 13 13.75 -3.36 -7.13
CA CYS A 13 13.15 -3.47 -5.80
C CYS A 13 13.93 -4.45 -4.94
N LEU A 14 14.10 -5.71 -5.37
CA LEU A 14 14.79 -6.75 -4.61
C LEU A 14 16.24 -6.38 -4.30
N ASP A 15 16.96 -5.77 -5.24
CA ASP A 15 18.33 -5.31 -5.01
C ASP A 15 18.39 -4.25 -3.90
N SER A 16 17.41 -3.36 -3.81
CA SER A 16 17.33 -2.37 -2.72
C SER A 16 17.04 -3.01 -1.36
N LEU A 17 16.36 -4.15 -1.32
CA LEU A 17 16.05 -4.85 -0.07
C LEU A 17 17.26 -5.60 0.51
N ARG A 18 18.34 -5.83 -0.27
CA ARG A 18 19.54 -6.54 0.19
C ARG A 18 20.25 -5.86 1.35
N ALA A 19 20.11 -4.55 1.47
CA ALA A 19 20.72 -3.76 2.54
C ALA A 19 19.83 -3.62 3.79
N THR A 20 18.66 -4.26 3.83
CA THR A 20 17.73 -4.15 4.95
C THR A 20 18.35 -4.72 6.24
N ASP A 21 18.34 -3.92 7.31
CA ASP A 21 18.94 -4.29 8.61
C ASP A 21 18.08 -5.33 9.37
N GLU A 22 16.75 -5.23 9.25
CA GLU A 22 15.83 -6.13 9.92
C GLU A 22 15.63 -7.44 9.14
N PRO A 23 15.63 -8.59 9.83
CA PRO A 23 15.37 -9.87 9.18
C PRO A 23 13.92 -9.97 8.68
N PHE A 24 13.74 -10.51 7.48
CA PHE A 24 12.43 -10.78 6.91
C PHE A 24 12.43 -12.02 6.02
N ALA A 25 11.26 -12.61 5.83
CA ALA A 25 11.01 -13.61 4.80
C ALA A 25 10.27 -12.93 3.62
N LEU A 26 10.66 -13.28 2.41
CA LEU A 26 10.05 -12.75 1.19
C LEU A 26 8.98 -13.72 0.68
N VAL A 27 7.74 -13.24 0.59
CA VAL A 27 6.65 -13.94 -0.10
C VAL A 27 6.38 -13.20 -1.41
N VAL A 28 6.48 -13.92 -2.52
CA VAL A 28 6.18 -13.42 -3.87
C VAL A 28 5.03 -14.22 -4.45
N VAL A 29 3.97 -13.54 -4.80
CA VAL A 29 2.88 -14.11 -5.61
C VAL A 29 3.01 -13.56 -7.02
N ASP A 30 3.38 -14.42 -7.95
CA ASP A 30 3.41 -14.12 -9.38
C ASP A 30 2.02 -14.31 -9.96
N ASN A 31 1.40 -13.21 -10.29
CA ASN A 31 0.01 -13.18 -10.77
C ASN A 31 -0.07 -13.43 -12.29
N GLY A 32 0.56 -14.54 -12.75
CA GLY A 32 0.51 -14.99 -14.13
C GLY A 32 1.43 -14.23 -15.07
N SER A 33 2.68 -13.94 -14.65
CA SER A 33 3.67 -13.28 -15.53
C SER A 33 3.96 -14.11 -16.78
N THR A 34 4.18 -13.41 -17.89
CA THR A 34 4.51 -13.96 -19.21
C THR A 34 5.92 -13.64 -19.69
N ASP A 35 6.62 -12.77 -18.97
CA ASP A 35 8.03 -12.44 -19.19
C ASP A 35 8.98 -13.43 -18.47
N GLU A 36 10.25 -13.06 -18.30
CA GLU A 36 11.27 -13.87 -17.61
C GLU A 36 11.08 -13.95 -16.09
N THR A 37 10.03 -13.35 -15.50
CA THR A 37 9.80 -13.33 -14.05
C THR A 37 9.71 -14.74 -13.44
N PRO A 38 8.97 -15.71 -14.01
CA PRO A 38 8.90 -17.06 -13.45
C PRO A 38 10.24 -17.78 -13.45
N ARG A 39 11.05 -17.59 -14.51
CA ARG A 39 12.39 -18.16 -14.60
C ARG A 39 13.31 -17.54 -13.56
N PHE A 40 13.26 -16.22 -13.41
CA PHE A 40 14.07 -15.51 -12.43
C PHE A 40 13.88 -16.06 -11.01
N PHE A 41 12.64 -16.22 -10.55
CA PHE A 41 12.38 -16.71 -9.19
C PHE A 41 12.68 -18.19 -8.98
N ARG A 42 12.74 -18.99 -10.05
CA ARG A 42 13.14 -20.39 -9.99
C ARG A 42 14.66 -20.56 -9.92
N ASP A 43 15.39 -19.77 -10.67
CA ASP A 43 16.80 -20.00 -10.96
C ASP A 43 17.75 -19.11 -10.13
N VAL A 44 17.25 -17.99 -9.58
CA VAL A 44 18.10 -17.04 -8.83
C VAL A 44 18.07 -17.35 -7.33
N PRO A 45 19.24 -17.59 -6.69
CA PRO A 45 19.33 -17.75 -5.27
C PRO A 45 18.83 -16.51 -4.52
N SER A 46 17.93 -16.69 -3.57
CA SER A 46 17.45 -15.63 -2.70
C SER A 46 18.35 -15.51 -1.46
N PRO A 47 18.75 -14.29 -1.05
CA PRO A 47 19.45 -14.09 0.22
C PRO A 47 18.51 -14.20 1.44
N TRP A 48 17.20 -14.27 1.22
CA TRP A 48 16.18 -14.39 2.24
C TRP A 48 15.45 -15.72 2.14
N PRO A 49 14.82 -16.20 3.22
CA PRO A 49 13.78 -17.21 3.10
C PRO A 49 12.73 -16.74 2.07
N LEU A 50 12.61 -17.45 0.97
CA LEU A 50 11.73 -17.10 -0.15
C LEU A 50 10.60 -18.13 -0.28
N HIS A 51 9.37 -17.61 -0.30
CA HIS A 51 8.20 -18.37 -0.74
C HIS A 51 7.68 -17.77 -2.06
N TYR A 52 7.84 -18.51 -3.14
CA TYR A 52 7.34 -18.13 -4.47
C TYR A 52 6.12 -18.98 -4.82
N ALA A 53 5.00 -18.32 -5.07
CA ALA A 53 3.77 -18.93 -5.57
C ALA A 53 3.37 -18.30 -6.90
N ARG A 54 2.92 -19.10 -7.86
CA ARG A 54 2.52 -18.63 -9.18
C ARG A 54 1.08 -18.96 -9.48
N ASN A 55 0.31 -17.95 -9.89
CA ASN A 55 -1.04 -18.09 -10.41
C ASN A 55 -1.00 -18.31 -11.93
N GLU A 56 -1.98 -19.02 -12.47
CA GLU A 56 -2.05 -19.33 -13.90
C GLU A 56 -2.32 -18.10 -14.77
N SER A 57 -2.97 -17.08 -14.22
CA SER A 57 -3.37 -15.88 -14.94
C SER A 57 -3.34 -14.65 -14.03
N ASN A 58 -3.33 -13.44 -14.65
CA ASN A 58 -3.48 -12.17 -13.95
C ASN A 58 -4.93 -12.01 -13.46
N ALA A 59 -5.23 -12.65 -12.35
CA ALA A 59 -6.52 -12.57 -11.67
C ALA A 59 -6.62 -11.28 -10.82
N SER A 60 -7.34 -11.29 -9.73
CA SER A 60 -7.43 -10.17 -8.82
C SER A 60 -6.13 -9.97 -8.04
N VAL A 61 -5.58 -8.75 -8.04
CA VAL A 61 -4.45 -8.36 -7.19
C VAL A 61 -4.85 -8.44 -5.71
N LEU A 62 -6.13 -8.21 -5.38
CA LEU A 62 -6.65 -8.28 -4.02
C LEU A 62 -6.65 -9.72 -3.51
N ALA A 63 -7.06 -10.67 -4.35
CA ALA A 63 -6.96 -12.10 -4.04
C ALA A 63 -5.50 -12.55 -3.87
N ALA A 64 -4.59 -12.04 -4.72
CA ALA A 64 -3.16 -12.32 -4.59
C ALA A 64 -2.56 -11.77 -3.29
N TYR A 65 -3.00 -10.61 -2.79
CA TYR A 65 -2.62 -10.13 -1.46
C TYR A 65 -3.12 -11.05 -0.35
N ASN A 66 -4.37 -11.52 -0.45
CA ASN A 66 -4.91 -12.49 0.50
C ASN A 66 -4.22 -13.84 0.45
N GLN A 67 -3.82 -14.30 -0.73
CA GLN A 67 -2.97 -15.48 -0.90
C GLN A 67 -1.61 -15.27 -0.20
N ALA A 68 -0.95 -14.13 -0.45
CA ALA A 68 0.40 -13.85 0.04
C ALA A 68 0.49 -13.91 1.57
N TRP A 69 -0.39 -13.25 2.32
CA TRP A 69 -0.27 -13.23 3.76
C TRP A 69 -0.62 -14.58 4.41
N ARG A 70 -1.40 -15.44 3.76
CA ARG A 70 -1.69 -16.80 4.25
C ARG A 70 -0.51 -17.76 4.08
N LEU A 71 0.45 -17.43 3.20
CA LEU A 71 1.67 -18.20 2.96
C LEU A 71 2.79 -17.95 3.98
N THR A 72 2.57 -17.10 4.98
CA THR A 72 3.55 -16.81 6.04
C THR A 72 2.90 -16.91 7.41
N ALA A 73 3.70 -17.12 8.45
CA ALA A 73 3.25 -17.16 9.84
C ALA A 73 3.93 -16.08 10.72
N THR A 74 4.56 -15.08 10.10
CA THR A 74 5.26 -14.00 10.82
C THR A 74 4.28 -13.11 11.57
N GLU A 75 4.73 -12.48 12.66
CA GLU A 75 3.95 -11.54 13.46
C GLU A 75 3.49 -10.33 12.65
N PHE A 76 4.36 -9.81 11.78
CA PHE A 76 4.05 -8.70 10.90
C PHE A 76 3.96 -9.15 9.44
N VAL A 77 3.09 -8.51 8.70
CA VAL A 77 2.97 -8.62 7.25
C VAL A 77 3.20 -7.24 6.64
N CYS A 78 4.14 -7.17 5.70
CA CYS A 78 4.44 -5.96 4.94
C CYS A 78 4.14 -6.21 3.46
N TYR A 79 3.11 -5.57 2.93
CA TYR A 79 2.88 -5.51 1.49
C TYR A 79 3.73 -4.41 0.90
N LEU A 80 4.53 -4.71 -0.11
CA LEU A 80 5.39 -3.77 -0.82
C LEU A 80 5.19 -3.94 -2.32
N HIS A 81 4.97 -2.85 -3.04
CA HIS A 81 4.92 -2.87 -4.49
C HIS A 81 6.28 -3.25 -5.09
N ASN A 82 6.27 -4.05 -6.14
CA ASN A 82 7.47 -4.55 -6.80
C ASN A 82 8.25 -3.50 -7.62
N ASP A 83 7.73 -2.28 -7.74
CA ASP A 83 8.35 -1.12 -8.38
C ASP A 83 8.76 -0.02 -7.39
N THR A 84 8.94 -0.41 -6.12
CA THR A 84 9.39 0.45 -5.02
C THR A 84 10.84 0.15 -4.68
N THR A 85 11.71 1.17 -4.63
CA THR A 85 13.12 1.06 -4.25
C THR A 85 13.34 1.74 -2.91
N MET A 86 13.79 1.01 -1.91
CA MET A 86 14.14 1.54 -0.60
C MET A 86 15.52 2.21 -0.67
N LEU A 87 15.70 3.34 0.03
CA LEU A 87 16.91 4.16 -0.05
C LEU A 87 17.75 4.13 1.23
N GLU A 88 17.28 3.43 2.26
CA GLU A 88 18.02 3.26 3.52
C GLU A 88 17.82 1.85 4.10
N PRO A 89 18.84 1.28 4.76
CA PRO A 89 18.76 -0.05 5.37
C PRO A 89 17.68 -0.18 6.44
N ALA A 90 17.50 0.87 7.25
CA ALA A 90 16.60 0.89 8.40
C ALA A 90 15.11 1.09 8.05
N TRP A 91 14.73 1.03 6.79
CA TRP A 91 13.35 1.29 6.34
C TRP A 91 12.30 0.40 7.03
N LEU A 92 12.63 -0.89 7.22
CA LEU A 92 11.72 -1.85 7.84
C LEU A 92 11.61 -1.61 9.35
N ALA A 93 12.73 -1.34 10.03
CA ALA A 93 12.73 -0.94 11.44
C ALA A 93 11.86 0.31 11.66
N ARG A 94 11.94 1.30 10.75
CA ARG A 94 11.08 2.50 10.82
C ARG A 94 9.60 2.18 10.62
N LEU A 95 9.25 1.24 9.73
CA LEU A 95 7.87 0.78 9.56
C LEU A 95 7.34 0.08 10.80
N LEU A 96 8.20 -0.65 11.51
CA LEU A 96 7.82 -1.40 12.71
C LEU A 96 7.76 -0.54 13.98
N ALA A 97 8.59 0.51 14.07
CA ALA A 97 8.72 1.36 15.27
C ALA A 97 7.38 1.90 15.81
N PRO A 98 6.40 2.36 15.01
CA PRO A 98 5.13 2.85 15.52
C PRO A 98 4.30 1.81 16.30
N PHE A 99 4.52 0.52 16.06
CA PHE A 99 3.78 -0.56 16.73
C PHE A 99 4.24 -0.81 18.18
N ALA A 100 5.25 -0.07 18.66
CA ALA A 100 5.52 0.06 20.10
C ALA A 100 4.35 0.71 20.83
N SER A 101 3.55 1.53 20.13
CA SER A 101 2.29 2.07 20.63
C SER A 101 1.14 1.12 20.26
N ALA A 102 0.40 0.65 21.28
CA ALA A 102 -0.70 -0.29 21.08
C ALA A 102 -1.86 0.29 20.27
N ASP A 103 -1.92 1.60 20.07
CA ASP A 103 -2.98 2.28 19.31
C ASP A 103 -2.68 2.40 17.81
N VAL A 104 -1.49 1.97 17.34
CA VAL A 104 -1.17 1.91 15.91
C VAL A 104 -1.55 0.55 15.35
N GLY A 105 -2.33 0.53 14.27
CA GLY A 105 -2.79 -0.68 13.60
C GLY A 105 -2.24 -0.88 12.20
N LEU A 106 -1.80 0.21 11.53
CA LEU A 106 -1.28 0.17 10.16
C LEU A 106 -0.21 1.24 9.99
N SER A 107 0.94 0.89 9.43
CA SER A 107 1.99 1.81 9.01
C SER A 107 2.30 1.67 7.52
N GLY A 108 2.89 2.71 6.93
CA GLY A 108 3.31 2.69 5.53
C GLY A 108 4.16 3.89 5.14
N LEU A 109 4.41 4.05 3.83
CA LEU A 109 5.36 5.03 3.30
C LEU A 109 4.69 6.24 2.65
N TYR A 110 3.42 6.14 2.34
CA TYR A 110 2.62 7.15 1.63
C TYR A 110 1.19 7.13 2.15
N GLY A 111 0.54 8.28 2.26
CA GLY A 111 -0.83 8.33 2.73
C GLY A 111 -1.46 9.72 2.63
N VAL A 112 -2.70 9.83 3.09
CA VAL A 112 -3.45 11.08 3.09
C VAL A 112 -4.13 11.32 4.44
N LYS A 113 -4.16 12.58 4.89
CA LYS A 113 -4.80 12.95 6.16
C LYS A 113 -6.30 13.22 6.03
N ARG A 114 -6.79 13.48 4.80
CA ARG A 114 -8.20 13.85 4.59
C ARG A 114 -8.85 13.05 3.48
N VAL A 115 -10.05 12.56 3.78
CA VAL A 115 -10.93 11.92 2.81
C VAL A 115 -12.28 12.66 2.82
N ARG A 116 -12.77 13.01 1.65
CA ARG A 116 -14.03 13.72 1.45
C ARG A 116 -15.23 12.79 1.65
N ARG A 117 -16.41 13.37 1.75
CA ARG A 117 -17.67 12.61 1.87
C ARG A 117 -17.91 11.66 0.69
N ASP A 118 -17.43 12.01 -0.50
CA ASP A 118 -17.50 11.19 -1.71
C ASP A 118 -16.40 10.11 -1.81
N GLY A 119 -15.61 9.90 -0.75
CA GLY A 119 -14.53 8.93 -0.69
C GLY A 119 -13.23 9.34 -1.39
N ARG A 120 -13.19 10.53 -2.02
CA ARG A 120 -11.98 11.04 -2.69
C ARG A 120 -11.03 11.70 -1.70
N TYR A 121 -9.75 11.68 -2.02
CA TYR A 121 -8.74 12.38 -1.23
C TYR A 121 -8.92 13.90 -1.34
N ALA A 122 -8.79 14.60 -0.23
CA ALA A 122 -8.74 16.04 -0.23
C ALA A 122 -7.30 16.51 -0.51
N GLY A 123 -7.11 17.34 -1.53
CA GLY A 123 -5.81 17.82 -1.97
C GLY A 123 -4.98 18.49 -0.86
N ARG A 124 -3.65 18.56 -1.05
CA ARG A 124 -2.65 19.14 -0.12
C ARG A 124 -2.60 18.51 1.29
N THR A 125 -3.04 17.26 1.41
CA THR A 125 -2.99 16.50 2.69
C THR A 125 -2.27 15.17 2.53
N ILE A 126 -1.50 15.03 1.45
CA ILE A 126 -0.64 13.89 1.18
C ILE A 126 0.58 13.97 2.09
N VAL A 127 0.99 12.82 2.61
CA VAL A 127 2.17 12.61 3.46
C VAL A 127 2.97 11.48 2.85
N HIS A 128 4.26 11.69 2.59
CA HIS A 128 5.13 10.68 1.98
C HIS A 128 6.60 10.94 2.25
N SER A 129 7.44 9.93 1.99
CA SER A 129 8.90 9.99 2.04
C SER A 129 9.53 9.71 0.67
N LEU A 130 8.88 10.10 -0.43
CA LEU A 130 9.47 10.01 -1.77
C LEU A 130 10.76 10.81 -1.83
N ALA A 131 11.76 10.32 -2.56
CA ALA A 131 13.09 10.92 -2.68
C ALA A 131 13.08 12.37 -3.19
N ASP A 132 12.06 12.73 -3.98
CA ASP A 132 11.93 14.05 -4.62
C ASP A 132 11.48 15.18 -3.66
N GLY A 133 11.17 14.84 -2.44
CA GLY A 133 10.73 15.81 -1.43
C GLY A 133 9.84 15.16 -0.37
N PRO A 134 10.43 14.70 0.73
CA PRO A 134 9.66 14.11 1.82
C PRO A 134 8.73 15.16 2.44
N THR A 135 7.49 14.76 2.69
CA THR A 135 6.51 15.58 3.43
C THR A 135 6.35 15.12 4.87
N VAL A 136 7.04 14.05 5.27
CA VAL A 136 7.13 13.59 6.66
C VAL A 136 8.32 14.27 7.31
N HIS A 137 8.08 15.07 8.34
CA HIS A 137 9.09 15.85 9.04
C HIS A 137 9.40 15.34 10.47
N VAL A 138 8.71 14.28 10.88
CA VAL A 138 8.84 13.59 12.17
C VAL A 138 8.97 12.10 11.92
N PRO A 139 9.33 11.26 12.90
CA PRO A 139 9.48 9.82 12.70
C PRO A 139 8.27 9.16 12.02
N TRP A 140 7.07 9.61 12.34
CA TRP A 140 5.83 9.22 11.68
C TRP A 140 4.71 10.24 11.89
N GLU A 141 3.72 10.24 11.00
CA GLU A 141 2.53 11.10 11.08
C GLU A 141 1.25 10.29 10.90
N GLU A 142 0.20 10.65 11.65
CA GLU A 142 -1.11 10.03 11.49
C GLU A 142 -1.74 10.42 10.15
N VAL A 143 -2.34 9.42 9.49
CA VAL A 143 -3.07 9.55 8.23
C VAL A 143 -4.44 8.88 8.30
N ALA A 144 -5.38 9.35 7.49
CA ALA A 144 -6.68 8.71 7.35
C ALA A 144 -6.60 7.42 6.51
N VAL A 145 -5.70 7.42 5.51
CA VAL A 145 -5.45 6.30 4.60
C VAL A 145 -3.95 6.17 4.39
N VAL A 146 -3.45 4.95 4.48
CA VAL A 146 -2.13 4.54 3.99
C VAL A 146 -2.31 4.01 2.57
N ASP A 147 -1.45 4.43 1.64
CA ASP A 147 -1.46 4.02 0.24
C ASP A 147 -0.88 2.62 0.05
N GLY A 148 -1.39 1.91 -0.93
CA GLY A 148 -1.00 0.54 -1.24
C GLY A 148 0.46 0.32 -1.63
N VAL A 149 1.24 1.38 -1.88
CA VAL A 149 2.67 1.27 -2.18
C VAL A 149 3.43 0.49 -1.12
N CYS A 150 3.06 0.69 0.15
CA CYS A 150 3.56 -0.10 1.27
C CYS A 150 2.55 -0.10 2.42
N LEU A 151 2.13 -1.29 2.87
CA LEU A 151 1.20 -1.48 3.97
C LEU A 151 1.80 -2.50 4.94
N CYS A 152 2.13 -2.05 6.16
CA CYS A 152 2.69 -2.92 7.20
C CYS A 152 1.76 -2.96 8.41
N LEU A 153 1.41 -4.15 8.87
CA LEU A 153 0.51 -4.34 10.01
C LEU A 153 0.77 -5.70 10.70
N ARG A 154 0.29 -5.83 11.92
CA ARG A 154 0.33 -7.14 12.60
C ARG A 154 -0.60 -8.12 11.89
N ARG A 155 -0.19 -9.38 11.80
CA ARG A 155 -1.02 -10.48 11.28
C ARG A 155 -2.37 -10.54 11.99
N ALA A 156 -2.37 -10.45 13.32
CA ALA A 156 -3.60 -10.45 14.11
C ALA A 156 -4.57 -9.32 13.70
N MET A 157 -4.06 -8.18 13.22
CA MET A 157 -4.89 -7.10 12.69
C MET A 157 -5.49 -7.48 11.33
N LEU A 158 -4.72 -8.11 10.42
CA LEU A 158 -5.26 -8.64 9.16
C LEU A 158 -6.37 -9.66 9.39
N GLU A 159 -6.16 -10.57 10.35
CA GLU A 159 -7.16 -11.57 10.74
C GLU A 159 -8.42 -10.90 11.32
N ALA A 160 -8.25 -9.92 12.21
CA ALA A 160 -9.36 -9.19 12.83
C ALA A 160 -10.23 -8.42 11.83
N VAL A 161 -9.63 -7.88 10.76
CA VAL A 161 -10.37 -7.13 9.71
C VAL A 161 -10.81 -8.02 8.55
N GLY A 162 -10.45 -9.31 8.54
CA GLY A 162 -10.81 -10.28 7.50
C GLY A 162 -9.91 -10.23 6.25
N GLY A 163 -8.73 -9.61 6.33
CA GLY A 163 -7.81 -9.45 5.20
C GLY A 163 -8.18 -8.30 4.28
N ILE A 164 -7.79 -8.43 3.01
CA ILE A 164 -8.14 -7.48 1.94
C ILE A 164 -9.53 -7.79 1.41
N ASP A 165 -10.42 -6.80 1.33
CA ASP A 165 -11.79 -6.97 0.81
C ASP A 165 -11.76 -7.14 -0.73
N GLU A 166 -11.87 -8.38 -1.19
CA GLU A 166 -11.84 -8.74 -2.62
C GLU A 166 -13.04 -8.22 -3.41
N SER A 167 -14.10 -7.81 -2.74
CA SER A 167 -15.31 -7.29 -3.40
C SER A 167 -15.11 -5.93 -4.08
N TYR A 168 -13.93 -5.31 -3.90
CA TYR A 168 -13.50 -4.13 -4.67
C TYR A 168 -13.07 -4.46 -6.10
N GLY A 169 -12.95 -5.73 -6.47
CA GLY A 169 -12.65 -6.18 -7.82
C GLY A 169 -11.17 -6.45 -8.05
N PHE A 170 -10.60 -5.85 -9.11
CA PHE A 170 -9.28 -6.25 -9.57
C PHE A 170 -8.13 -5.62 -8.77
N PHE A 171 -8.16 -4.28 -8.57
CA PHE A 171 -7.00 -3.56 -8.04
C PHE A 171 -7.32 -2.36 -7.14
N HIS A 172 -8.45 -1.67 -7.32
CA HIS A 172 -8.67 -0.37 -6.67
C HIS A 172 -9.33 -0.45 -5.30
N GLY A 173 -9.06 0.54 -4.44
CA GLY A 173 -9.81 0.82 -3.22
C GLY A 173 -9.44 0.01 -1.99
N TYR A 174 -8.64 -1.04 -2.13
CA TYR A 174 -8.26 -1.93 -1.03
C TYR A 174 -7.45 -1.20 0.08
N ASP A 175 -6.63 -0.26 -0.30
CA ASP A 175 -5.80 0.55 0.59
C ASP A 175 -6.65 1.44 1.52
N ARG A 176 -7.66 2.09 0.95
CA ARG A 176 -8.64 2.89 1.69
C ARG A 176 -9.50 2.01 2.59
N ASP A 177 -9.96 0.88 2.04
CA ASP A 177 -10.79 -0.07 2.76
C ASP A 177 -10.05 -0.63 3.97
N LEU A 178 -8.84 -1.16 3.77
CA LEU A 178 -8.00 -1.69 4.84
C LEU A 178 -7.71 -0.62 5.90
N SER A 179 -7.36 0.60 5.48
CA SER A 179 -7.08 1.69 6.42
C SER A 179 -8.29 2.03 7.28
N PHE A 180 -9.49 2.09 6.68
CA PHE A 180 -10.71 2.37 7.42
C PHE A 180 -11.17 1.18 8.27
N ALA A 181 -11.02 -0.05 7.79
CA ALA A 181 -11.29 -1.26 8.58
C ALA A 181 -10.41 -1.33 9.83
N VAL A 182 -9.11 -1.02 9.71
CA VAL A 182 -8.20 -0.89 10.86
C VAL A 182 -8.67 0.21 11.81
N ARG A 183 -9.09 1.36 11.30
CA ARG A 183 -9.59 2.48 12.12
C ARG A 183 -10.93 2.17 12.80
N GLU A 184 -11.76 1.28 12.25
CA GLU A 184 -12.97 0.76 12.93
C GLU A 184 -12.64 0.00 14.23
N THR A 185 -11.46 -0.61 14.31
CA THR A 185 -10.98 -1.28 15.54
C THR A 185 -10.48 -0.29 16.62
N GLY A 186 -10.58 1.03 16.38
CA GLY A 186 -10.06 2.08 17.26
C GLY A 186 -8.57 2.34 17.13
N ARG A 187 -7.89 1.73 16.14
CA ARG A 187 -6.46 1.93 15.90
C ARG A 187 -6.21 3.05 14.90
N ARG A 188 -5.01 3.61 14.96
CA ARG A 188 -4.52 4.66 14.04
C ARG A 188 -3.77 4.06 12.87
N CYS A 189 -3.77 4.79 11.75
CA CYS A 189 -2.93 4.55 10.59
C CYS A 189 -1.87 5.64 10.53
N VAL A 190 -0.62 5.27 10.20
CA VAL A 190 0.50 6.22 10.19
C VAL A 190 1.37 6.07 8.93
N VAL A 191 2.02 7.14 8.53
CA VAL A 191 3.08 7.15 7.52
C VAL A 191 4.39 7.46 8.22
N VAL A 192 5.41 6.63 7.98
CA VAL A 192 6.74 6.78 8.57
C VAL A 192 7.69 7.50 7.62
N HIS A 193 8.72 8.11 8.19
CA HIS A 193 9.82 8.67 7.41
C HIS A 193 10.85 7.56 7.09
N ALA A 194 10.71 6.98 5.90
CA ALA A 194 11.67 6.05 5.30
C ALA A 194 11.77 6.36 3.80
N PRO A 195 12.85 7.00 3.36
CA PRO A 195 13.00 7.45 1.97
C PRO A 195 12.93 6.31 0.97
N PHE A 196 12.16 6.50 -0.09
CA PHE A 196 11.97 5.52 -1.15
C PHE A 196 11.76 6.19 -2.52
N ARG A 197 11.92 5.41 -3.59
CA ARG A 197 11.45 5.74 -4.94
C ARG A 197 10.33 4.79 -5.34
N HIS A 198 9.34 5.31 -6.03
CA HIS A 198 8.27 4.51 -6.60
C HIS A 198 8.10 4.91 -8.06
N THR A 199 8.34 3.98 -8.96
CA THR A 199 8.29 4.25 -10.41
C THR A 199 6.87 4.56 -10.86
N GLY A 200 5.87 3.99 -10.19
CA GLY A 200 4.44 4.23 -10.45
C GLY A 200 3.97 3.86 -11.85
N GLY A 201 2.66 3.68 -12.02
CA GLY A 201 2.05 3.45 -13.33
C GLY A 201 2.36 2.13 -14.01
N GLY A 202 3.38 1.45 -13.58
CA GLY A 202 3.77 0.09 -13.86
C GLY A 202 3.32 -0.48 -15.22
N THR A 203 2.80 -1.68 -15.17
CA THR A 203 2.24 -2.45 -16.29
C THR A 203 1.10 -1.69 -16.96
N ARG A 204 0.22 -1.03 -16.18
CA ARG A 204 -0.95 -0.31 -16.69
C ARG A 204 -0.60 0.77 -17.70
N THR A 205 0.40 1.61 -17.45
CA THR A 205 0.73 2.72 -18.34
C THR A 205 1.08 2.27 -19.76
N ARG A 206 1.81 1.16 -19.90
CA ARG A 206 2.16 0.59 -21.21
C ARG A 206 0.96 -0.08 -21.88
N GLU A 207 0.19 -0.85 -21.13
CA GLU A 207 -1.01 -1.52 -21.64
C GLU A 207 -2.07 -0.50 -22.06
N PHE A 208 -2.25 0.59 -21.31
CA PHE A 208 -3.21 1.63 -21.64
C PHE A 208 -2.83 2.42 -22.90
N ALA A 209 -1.54 2.70 -23.09
CA ALA A 209 -1.07 3.31 -24.34
C ALA A 209 -1.35 2.44 -25.57
N ALA A 210 -1.29 1.12 -25.42
CA ALA A 210 -1.56 0.17 -26.50
C ALA A 210 -3.07 -0.15 -26.65
N ARG A 211 -3.87 -0.01 -25.59
CA ARG A 211 -5.28 -0.43 -25.52
C ARG A 211 -6.13 0.57 -24.72
N PRO A 212 -6.62 1.63 -25.35
CA PRO A 212 -7.43 2.68 -24.66
C PRO A 212 -8.71 2.16 -23.97
N GLU A 213 -9.23 1.02 -24.40
CA GLU A 213 -10.37 0.37 -23.75
C GLU A 213 -10.03 -0.11 -22.32
N LEU A 214 -8.78 -0.54 -22.07
CA LEU A 214 -8.32 -0.93 -20.74
C LEU A 214 -8.26 0.27 -19.80
N GLU A 215 -7.81 1.42 -20.29
CA GLU A 215 -7.81 2.65 -19.51
C GLU A 215 -9.24 3.07 -19.10
N ARG A 216 -10.18 3.02 -20.06
CA ARG A 216 -11.59 3.31 -19.75
C ARG A 216 -12.16 2.38 -18.70
N ARG A 217 -11.84 1.09 -18.79
CA ARG A 217 -12.25 0.09 -17.81
C ARG A 217 -11.63 0.37 -16.44
N ASP A 218 -10.33 0.64 -16.36
CA ASP A 218 -9.62 0.97 -15.13
C ASP A 218 -10.21 2.22 -14.45
N LEU A 219 -10.55 3.25 -15.22
CA LEU A 219 -11.22 4.45 -14.70
C LEU A 219 -12.62 4.15 -14.14
N ALA A 220 -13.39 3.29 -14.81
CA ALA A 220 -14.70 2.85 -14.35
C ALA A 220 -14.59 2.03 -13.04
N ASP A 221 -13.65 1.09 -12.99
CA ASP A 221 -13.39 0.26 -11.81
C ASP A 221 -12.93 1.12 -10.63
N ARG A 222 -12.05 2.09 -10.86
CA ARG A 222 -11.61 3.06 -9.86
C ARG A 222 -12.76 3.90 -9.31
N ARG A 223 -13.68 4.32 -10.18
CA ARG A 223 -14.87 5.06 -9.78
C ARG A 223 -15.79 4.19 -8.94
N ALA A 224 -16.10 2.99 -9.40
CA ALA A 224 -16.94 2.02 -8.68
C ALA A 224 -16.35 1.69 -7.29
N ALA A 225 -15.03 1.47 -7.20
CA ALA A 225 -14.34 1.24 -5.94
C ALA A 225 -14.45 2.45 -4.99
N THR A 226 -14.34 3.68 -5.51
CA THR A 226 -14.49 4.90 -4.71
C THR A 226 -15.91 5.06 -4.17
N GLU A 227 -16.91 4.80 -5.00
CA GLU A 227 -18.32 4.86 -4.61
C GLU A 227 -18.68 3.77 -3.59
N ARG A 228 -18.15 2.55 -3.78
CA ARG A 228 -18.30 1.45 -2.82
C ARG A 228 -17.71 1.82 -1.47
N PHE A 229 -16.47 2.32 -1.44
CA PHE A 229 -15.82 2.79 -0.23
C PHE A 229 -16.64 3.88 0.47
N ALA A 230 -17.11 4.89 -0.27
CA ALA A 230 -17.91 5.97 0.30
C ALA A 230 -19.23 5.46 0.92
N ARG A 231 -19.87 4.46 0.31
CA ARG A 231 -21.07 3.82 0.89
C ARG A 231 -20.74 3.00 2.14
N LYS A 232 -19.71 2.14 2.08
CA LYS A 232 -19.31 1.26 3.20
C LYS A 232 -18.96 2.06 4.45
N PHE A 233 -18.25 3.16 4.30
CA PHE A 233 -17.78 4.00 5.41
C PHE A 233 -18.47 5.37 5.49
N ALA A 234 -19.71 5.48 5.04
CA ALA A 234 -20.46 6.74 5.05
C ALA A 234 -20.54 7.38 6.45
N HIS A 235 -20.59 6.55 7.51
CA HIS A 235 -20.65 6.98 8.91
C HIS A 235 -19.32 7.56 9.42
N ARG A 236 -18.20 7.30 8.73
CA ARG A 236 -16.86 7.81 9.04
C ARG A 236 -16.43 8.98 8.14
N LEU A 237 -17.19 9.25 7.10
CA LEU A 237 -16.86 10.29 6.13
C LEU A 237 -17.69 11.57 6.36
N PRO A 238 -17.09 12.76 6.16
CA PRO A 238 -15.69 13.00 5.80
C PRO A 238 -14.75 12.69 6.96
N SER A 239 -13.51 12.25 6.65
CA SER A 239 -12.48 11.98 7.65
C SER A 239 -11.34 13.00 7.55
N ASP A 240 -10.90 13.54 8.68
CA ASP A 240 -9.78 14.47 8.78
C ASP A 240 -9.02 14.22 10.09
N VAL A 241 -7.83 13.64 9.99
CA VAL A 241 -6.98 13.32 11.15
C VAL A 241 -5.97 14.42 11.48
N ARG A 242 -6.03 15.57 10.81
CA ARG A 242 -5.13 16.69 11.10
C ARG A 242 -5.41 17.30 12.48
N PRO A 243 -4.39 17.91 13.11
CA PRO A 243 -4.57 18.62 14.37
C PRO A 243 -5.70 19.65 14.31
N VAL A 244 -6.41 19.87 15.41
CA VAL A 244 -7.53 20.81 15.49
C VAL A 244 -7.15 22.21 15.01
N ARG A 245 -5.94 22.69 15.37
CA ARG A 245 -5.41 23.97 14.90
C ARG A 245 -5.38 24.13 13.38
N ALA A 246 -4.97 23.07 12.68
CA ALA A 246 -4.90 23.10 11.21
C ALA A 246 -6.30 23.08 10.58
N ARG A 247 -7.26 22.36 11.19
CA ARG A 247 -8.66 22.34 10.76
C ARG A 247 -9.34 23.69 10.98
N LEU A 248 -9.03 24.34 12.10
CA LEU A 248 -9.57 25.66 12.42
C LEU A 248 -9.01 26.73 11.49
N ALA A 249 -7.72 26.69 11.16
CA ALA A 249 -7.11 27.61 10.20
C ALA A 249 -7.77 27.51 8.82
N ASP A 250 -8.02 26.31 8.30
CA ASP A 250 -8.74 26.10 7.04
C ASP A 250 -10.18 26.66 7.08
N TRP A 251 -10.85 26.51 8.24
CA TRP A 251 -12.21 27.03 8.41
C TRP A 251 -12.26 28.56 8.41
N LEU A 252 -11.30 29.21 9.07
CA LEU A 252 -11.18 30.68 9.08
C LEU A 252 -10.88 31.22 7.67
N ALA A 253 -9.92 30.59 6.96
CA ALA A 253 -9.54 30.99 5.61
C ALA A 253 -10.66 30.88 4.54
N ARG A 254 -11.72 30.15 4.82
CA ARG A 254 -12.89 30.02 3.91
C ARG A 254 -13.99 31.07 4.18
N ARG A 255 -13.87 31.82 5.24
CA ARG A 255 -14.84 32.84 5.67
C ARG A 255 -14.36 34.28 5.48
N GLY A 256 -13.09 34.49 5.20
CA GLY A 256 -12.49 35.73 4.73
C GLY A 256 -12.29 35.72 3.22
#